data_c2bb2ca9a35b4e7f88e0b52a843b2b56
#
_entry.id   c2bb2ca9a35b4e7f88e0b52a843b2b56
#
_cell.length_a   1.000
_cell.length_b   1.000
_cell.length_c   1.000
_cell.angle_alpha   90.00
_cell.angle_beta   90.00
_cell.angle_gamma   90.00
#
_symmetry.space_group_name_H-M   'P 1'
#
loop_
_entity.id
_entity.type
_entity.pdbx_description
1 polymer ?
#
loop_
_entity_poly.entity_id
_entity_poly.type
_entity_poly.pdbx_seq_one_letter_code
_entity_poly.pdbx_strand_id
1 'polypeptide(L)'
;MSSEIKAENLSDAGATQVAKAPRPDVSRAPSPPRGSAAHEVASVGATFDWKPLALIPVLALAVLPFIGSGSTWVTLTVAGLAMGMIIFIIASGLTLVFGLMDVLNFGHGVFIALGAFVATSVLGAMGDWTASDELWRNLVAVFPAMLIGMAVAGAVGLAFERFIVRPVYGQHLKQILITMGGMIIGEELIKVIWGPAQIALELPAALRGSLFLGDAAISKYRLLAVVVGSVVFGLLAWTLSRTKIGLLIRAGVQDREMVESLGYRIRQLFVGVFVVGSALAGLGGVMWGLFQQSVIPQIGAQVNVLIFIVIIIGGLGSTGGALIGAMLVGLMTNYVGFLLPKAAMFSSIGLMVAVLLWRPQGVYPVANR
;
A
#
# COMPACT_ATOMS: atom_id res chain seq x y z
N MET A 1 -21.74 -52.35 -60.05
CA MET A 1 -20.51 -53.13 -60.22
C MET A 1 -19.94 -53.22 -58.79
N SER A 2 -20.38 -54.21 -58.02
CA SER A 2 -19.74 -55.53 -57.87
C SER A 2 -18.33 -55.45 -57.44
N SER A 3 -18.03 -55.77 -56.15
CA SER A 3 -17.63 -57.09 -55.74
C SER A 3 -17.46 -57.20 -54.24
N GLU A 4 -18.27 -58.09 -53.69
CA GLU A 4 -18.00 -58.88 -52.50
C GLU A 4 -16.62 -59.56 -52.59
N ILE A 5 -15.99 -59.84 -51.45
CA ILE A 5 -15.19 -61.07 -51.13
C ILE A 5 -14.77 -60.93 -49.67
N LYS A 6 -15.36 -61.71 -48.85
CA LYS A 6 -14.98 -62.99 -48.20
C LYS A 6 -14.45 -62.80 -46.78
N ALA A 7 -15.31 -63.17 -45.86
CA ALA A 7 -14.96 -63.62 -44.51
C ALA A 7 -14.14 -64.92 -44.58
N GLU A 8 -13.05 -64.99 -43.88
CA GLU A 8 -12.42 -66.26 -43.56
C GLU A 8 -11.87 -66.27 -42.12
N ASN A 9 -12.35 -67.27 -41.43
CA ASN A 9 -12.00 -67.69 -40.09
C ASN A 9 -10.48 -67.76 -39.85
N LEU A 10 -10.06 -67.31 -38.69
CA LEU A 10 -9.00 -67.95 -37.94
C LEU A 10 -9.31 -67.82 -36.43
N SER A 11 -9.90 -68.90 -35.94
CA SER A 11 -9.88 -69.25 -34.51
C SER A 11 -8.50 -69.81 -34.16
N ASP A 12 -8.19 -69.66 -32.87
CA ASP A 12 -7.09 -70.29 -32.13
C ASP A 12 -5.72 -69.61 -32.21
N ALA A 13 -5.35 -69.03 -31.13
CA ALA A 13 -4.19 -69.34 -30.31
C ALA A 13 -3.78 -68.14 -29.40
N GLY A 14 -3.69 -68.37 -28.16
CA GLY A 14 -2.86 -67.54 -27.28
C GLY A 14 -3.61 -66.89 -26.10
N ALA A 15 -4.11 -67.70 -25.19
CA ALA A 15 -4.38 -67.24 -23.83
C ALA A 15 -3.06 -66.83 -23.16
N THR A 16 -2.69 -65.55 -23.33
CA THR A 16 -1.58 -64.97 -22.59
C THR A 16 -2.05 -64.69 -21.14
N GLN A 17 -1.55 -65.50 -20.21
CA GLN A 17 -1.71 -65.26 -18.78
C GLN A 17 -1.22 -63.87 -18.43
N VAL A 18 -2.11 -62.98 -18.08
CA VAL A 18 -1.78 -61.68 -17.46
C VAL A 18 -1.23 -62.00 -16.07
N ALA A 19 0.07 -61.98 -15.94
CA ALA A 19 0.75 -62.08 -14.68
C ALA A 19 0.28 -60.97 -13.73
N LYS A 20 -0.39 -61.38 -12.66
CA LYS A 20 -0.89 -60.50 -11.59
C LYS A 20 0.32 -59.87 -10.92
N ALA A 21 0.53 -58.58 -11.16
CA ALA A 21 1.58 -57.79 -10.49
C ALA A 21 1.49 -57.98 -8.96
N PRO A 22 2.59 -58.19 -8.24
CA PRO A 22 2.57 -58.33 -6.80
C PRO A 22 2.07 -57.04 -6.16
N ARG A 23 1.11 -57.12 -5.25
CA ARG A 23 0.63 -56.01 -4.47
C ARG A 23 1.80 -55.42 -3.70
N PRO A 24 1.99 -54.06 -3.69
CA PRO A 24 3.03 -53.44 -2.89
C PRO A 24 2.79 -53.75 -1.40
N ASP A 25 3.83 -54.24 -0.74
CA ASP A 25 3.81 -54.54 0.69
C ASP A 25 3.72 -53.24 1.50
N VAL A 26 2.52 -52.93 1.99
CA VAL A 26 2.20 -51.72 2.77
C VAL A 26 2.88 -51.73 4.16
N SER A 27 3.51 -52.87 4.56
CA SER A 27 4.16 -52.99 5.86
C SER A 27 5.54 -52.33 5.94
N ARG A 28 6.09 -51.86 4.82
CA ARG A 28 7.41 -51.19 4.73
C ARG A 28 7.37 -49.70 4.41
N ALA A 29 6.25 -49.02 4.62
CA ALA A 29 6.26 -47.57 4.57
C ALA A 29 7.12 -47.02 5.71
N PRO A 30 8.17 -46.23 5.43
CA PRO A 30 8.95 -45.61 6.51
C PRO A 30 8.02 -44.73 7.31
N SER A 31 7.96 -44.96 8.63
CA SER A 31 7.21 -44.10 9.54
C SER A 31 7.70 -42.65 9.39
N PRO A 32 6.80 -41.64 9.25
CA PRO A 32 7.25 -40.28 9.20
C PRO A 32 8.02 -39.93 10.48
N PRO A 33 9.08 -39.12 10.39
CA PRO A 33 9.86 -38.74 11.56
C PRO A 33 8.97 -38.06 12.57
N ARG A 34 8.67 -38.75 13.66
CA ARG A 34 7.99 -38.21 14.84
C ARG A 34 8.98 -37.27 15.50
N GLY A 35 8.78 -35.96 15.36
CA GLY A 35 9.47 -35.05 16.25
C GLY A 35 9.88 -33.66 15.73
N SER A 36 9.81 -33.35 14.42
CA SER A 36 10.26 -32.03 13.95
C SER A 36 9.14 -31.06 13.51
N ALA A 37 8.03 -31.60 13.04
CA ALA A 37 6.95 -30.75 12.54
C ALA A 37 6.07 -30.11 13.63
N ALA A 38 6.01 -30.66 14.82
CA ALA A 38 5.18 -30.14 15.90
C ALA A 38 5.85 -29.00 16.70
N HIS A 39 7.17 -28.88 16.66
CA HIS A 39 7.91 -27.80 17.34
C HIS A 39 8.08 -26.54 16.48
N GLU A 40 7.94 -26.63 15.18
CA GLU A 40 8.12 -25.50 14.26
C GLU A 40 6.85 -24.65 14.10
N VAL A 41 5.68 -25.20 14.44
CA VAL A 41 4.40 -24.47 14.37
C VAL A 41 4.15 -23.56 15.60
N ALA A 42 4.91 -23.73 16.67
CA ALA A 42 4.71 -22.99 17.93
C ALA A 42 5.41 -21.63 18.00
N SER A 43 6.19 -21.19 17.02
CA SER A 43 6.98 -19.95 17.08
C SER A 43 6.63 -18.90 16.03
N VAL A 44 5.47 -18.99 15.35
CA VAL A 44 4.95 -17.91 14.48
C VAL A 44 4.09 -16.93 15.30
N GLY A 45 4.54 -16.58 16.47
CA GLY A 45 4.27 -15.28 17.06
C GLY A 45 5.20 -14.30 16.33
N ALA A 46 4.69 -13.57 15.34
CA ALA A 46 5.45 -12.51 14.69
C ALA A 46 5.87 -11.50 15.78
N THR A 47 7.02 -11.74 16.38
CA THR A 47 7.69 -10.74 17.22
C THR A 47 8.00 -9.60 16.25
N PHE A 48 7.34 -8.48 16.45
CA PHE A 48 7.63 -7.25 15.71
C PHE A 48 9.12 -6.95 15.90
N ASP A 49 9.93 -7.19 14.86
CA ASP A 49 11.36 -6.87 14.91
C ASP A 49 11.49 -5.34 14.87
N TRP A 50 11.74 -4.76 16.04
CA TRP A 50 11.88 -3.31 16.19
C TRP A 50 13.23 -2.79 15.68
N LYS A 51 14.20 -3.67 15.39
CA LYS A 51 15.54 -3.29 14.91
C LYS A 51 15.51 -2.38 13.67
N PRO A 52 14.69 -2.66 12.62
CA PRO A 52 14.62 -1.74 11.48
C PRO A 52 14.05 -0.37 11.82
N LEU A 53 13.23 -0.26 12.88
CA LEU A 53 12.69 1.03 13.33
C LEU A 53 13.82 1.96 13.85
N ALA A 54 14.93 1.39 14.33
CA ALA A 54 16.09 2.16 14.76
C ALA A 54 16.78 2.95 13.64
N LEU A 55 16.54 2.59 12.36
CA LEU A 55 17.05 3.34 11.21
C LEU A 55 16.51 4.78 11.17
N ILE A 56 15.31 5.02 11.66
CA ILE A 56 14.68 6.35 11.69
C ILE A 56 15.48 7.30 12.59
N PRO A 57 15.66 7.01 13.90
CA PRO A 57 16.47 7.89 14.77
C PRO A 57 17.95 7.91 14.38
N VAL A 58 18.50 6.82 13.84
CA VAL A 58 19.88 6.80 13.35
C VAL A 58 20.07 7.81 12.21
N LEU A 59 19.17 7.80 11.21
CA LEU A 59 19.20 8.77 10.11
C LEU A 59 19.05 10.21 10.64
N ALA A 60 18.11 10.44 11.55
CA ALA A 60 17.87 11.76 12.12
C ALA A 60 19.10 12.30 12.88
N LEU A 61 19.73 11.45 13.70
CA LEU A 61 20.92 11.82 14.46
C LEU A 61 22.16 11.99 13.59
N ALA A 62 22.32 11.16 12.55
CA ALA A 62 23.46 11.24 11.63
C ALA A 62 23.54 12.58 10.88
N VAL A 63 22.38 13.23 10.66
CA VAL A 63 22.32 14.52 9.94
C VAL A 63 22.50 15.72 10.88
N LEU A 64 22.37 15.55 12.20
CA LEU A 64 22.48 16.64 13.19
C LEU A 64 23.74 17.49 13.02
N PRO A 65 24.97 16.92 12.87
CA PRO A 65 26.19 17.73 12.75
C PRO A 65 26.26 18.57 11.47
N PHE A 66 25.50 18.21 10.43
CA PHE A 66 25.49 18.94 9.15
C PHE A 66 24.52 20.13 9.14
N ILE A 67 23.50 20.14 10.02
CA ILE A 67 22.49 21.23 10.06
C ILE A 67 22.96 22.43 10.86
N GLY A 68 23.86 22.25 11.81
CA GLY A 68 24.48 23.34 12.59
C GLY A 68 23.56 24.02 13.62
N SER A 69 22.24 23.80 13.62
CA SER A 69 21.26 24.37 14.56
C SER A 69 20.28 23.30 15.04
N GLY A 70 20.18 23.14 16.35
CA GLY A 70 19.25 22.18 16.96
C GLY A 70 17.78 22.50 16.68
N SER A 71 17.39 23.77 16.64
CA SER A 71 16.02 24.21 16.33
C SER A 71 15.64 23.88 14.89
N THR A 72 16.52 24.15 13.93
CA THR A 72 16.33 23.78 12.52
C THR A 72 16.25 22.27 12.35
N TRP A 73 17.10 21.52 13.05
CA TRP A 73 17.06 20.06 13.01
C TRP A 73 15.71 19.51 13.51
N VAL A 74 15.18 20.02 14.64
CA VAL A 74 13.86 19.63 15.15
C VAL A 74 12.78 19.95 14.13
N THR A 75 12.79 21.16 13.55
CA THR A 75 11.81 21.58 12.54
C THR A 75 11.84 20.67 11.31
N LEU A 76 13.01 20.33 10.79
CA LEU A 76 13.18 19.46 9.64
C LEU A 76 12.80 18.01 9.95
N THR A 77 13.11 17.52 11.15
CA THR A 77 12.75 16.17 11.59
C THR A 77 11.23 16.02 11.65
N VAL A 78 10.55 16.94 12.31
CA VAL A 78 9.08 16.92 12.39
C VAL A 78 8.45 17.06 10.99
N ALA A 79 9.03 17.91 10.14
CA ALA A 79 8.60 18.05 8.76
C ALA A 79 8.74 16.74 7.96
N GLY A 80 9.88 16.07 8.11
CA GLY A 80 10.15 14.79 7.48
C GLY A 80 9.23 13.67 7.97
N LEU A 81 9.00 13.61 9.29
CA LEU A 81 8.05 12.64 9.87
C LEU A 81 6.61 12.89 9.40
N ALA A 82 6.16 14.14 9.34
CA ALA A 82 4.83 14.49 8.86
C ALA A 82 4.65 14.11 7.38
N MET A 83 5.61 14.44 6.53
CA MET A 83 5.63 14.00 5.14
C MET A 83 5.63 12.48 5.02
N GLY A 84 6.46 11.81 5.83
CA GLY A 84 6.52 10.35 5.91
C GLY A 84 5.18 9.73 6.30
N MET A 85 4.45 10.31 7.27
CA MET A 85 3.12 9.83 7.67
C MET A 85 2.09 9.98 6.54
N ILE A 86 2.08 11.10 5.81
CA ILE A 86 1.19 11.27 4.66
C ILE A 86 1.49 10.22 3.57
N ILE A 87 2.77 10.04 3.24
CA ILE A 87 3.20 9.04 2.28
C ILE A 87 2.82 7.63 2.76
N PHE A 88 2.98 7.35 4.07
CA PHE A 88 2.57 6.08 4.66
C PHE A 88 1.08 5.80 4.50
N ILE A 89 0.20 6.79 4.73
CA ILE A 89 -1.25 6.61 4.55
C ILE A 89 -1.54 6.10 3.13
N ILE A 90 -0.95 6.73 2.12
CA ILE A 90 -1.13 6.36 0.72
C ILE A 90 -0.50 4.99 0.42
N ALA A 91 0.74 4.80 0.83
CA ALA A 91 1.50 3.57 0.61
C ALA A 91 0.85 2.36 1.30
N SER A 92 0.23 2.56 2.47
CA SER A 92 -0.47 1.50 3.19
C SER A 92 -1.61 0.90 2.39
N GLY A 93 -2.36 1.72 1.64
CA GLY A 93 -3.41 1.27 0.75
C GLY A 93 -2.88 0.34 -0.36
N LEU A 94 -1.81 0.74 -1.03
CA LEU A 94 -1.18 -0.09 -2.07
C LEU A 94 -0.51 -1.34 -1.48
N THR A 95 0.10 -1.20 -0.30
CA THR A 95 0.72 -2.32 0.44
C THR A 95 -0.30 -3.39 0.81
N LEU A 96 -1.50 -2.99 1.24
CA LEU A 96 -2.59 -3.93 1.52
C LEU A 96 -3.01 -4.68 0.26
N VAL A 97 -3.26 -3.97 -0.84
CA VAL A 97 -3.67 -4.59 -2.12
C VAL A 97 -2.59 -5.55 -2.63
N PHE A 98 -1.34 -5.09 -2.69
CA PHE A 98 -0.25 -5.94 -3.17
C PHE A 98 0.04 -7.11 -2.20
N GLY A 99 0.12 -6.84 -0.91
CA GLY A 99 0.45 -7.83 0.12
C GLY A 99 -0.56 -8.98 0.23
N LEU A 100 -1.83 -8.69 -0.04
CA LEU A 100 -2.93 -9.64 0.18
C LEU A 100 -3.50 -10.24 -1.10
N MET A 101 -3.40 -9.53 -2.22
CA MET A 101 -4.02 -9.95 -3.47
C MET A 101 -2.99 -10.26 -4.56
N ASP A 102 -1.71 -9.94 -4.32
CA ASP A 102 -0.63 -10.01 -5.31
C ASP A 102 -0.96 -9.22 -6.60
N VAL A 103 -1.65 -8.09 -6.44
CA VAL A 103 -2.09 -7.22 -7.54
C VAL A 103 -1.21 -5.99 -7.60
N LEU A 104 -0.47 -5.85 -8.69
CA LEU A 104 0.27 -4.63 -9.03
C LEU A 104 -0.71 -3.62 -9.62
N ASN A 105 -1.21 -2.71 -8.79
CA ASN A 105 -2.16 -1.68 -9.19
C ASN A 105 -1.48 -0.35 -9.49
N PHE A 106 -1.11 -0.11 -10.73
CA PHE A 106 -0.59 1.20 -11.16
C PHE A 106 -1.67 2.28 -11.21
N GLY A 107 -2.96 1.89 -11.26
CA GLY A 107 -4.09 2.81 -11.18
C GLY A 107 -4.31 3.43 -9.79
N HIS A 108 -3.49 3.07 -8.79
CA HIS A 108 -3.61 3.60 -7.42
C HIS A 108 -3.56 5.14 -7.37
N GLY A 109 -2.82 5.76 -8.30
CA GLY A 109 -2.72 7.21 -8.45
C GLY A 109 -4.06 7.90 -8.69
N VAL A 110 -5.03 7.26 -9.35
CA VAL A 110 -6.38 7.83 -9.57
C VAL A 110 -7.07 8.12 -8.24
N PHE A 111 -6.98 7.20 -7.27
CA PHE A 111 -7.63 7.34 -5.97
C PHE A 111 -7.00 8.48 -5.16
N ILE A 112 -5.67 8.66 -5.30
CA ILE A 112 -4.94 9.78 -4.69
C ILE A 112 -5.44 11.11 -5.27
N ALA A 113 -5.46 11.21 -6.60
CA ALA A 113 -5.93 12.40 -7.30
C ALA A 113 -7.39 12.70 -6.95
N LEU A 114 -8.28 11.71 -6.98
CA LEU A 114 -9.70 11.88 -6.59
C LEU A 114 -9.82 12.43 -5.17
N GLY A 115 -9.07 11.88 -4.20
CA GLY A 115 -9.07 12.39 -2.84
C GLY A 115 -8.69 13.88 -2.77
N ALA A 116 -7.61 14.27 -3.46
CA ALA A 116 -7.15 15.65 -3.50
C ALA A 116 -8.18 16.60 -4.16
N PHE A 117 -8.78 16.21 -5.29
CA PHE A 117 -9.78 17.01 -5.98
C PHE A 117 -11.13 17.08 -5.24
N VAL A 118 -11.55 15.99 -4.59
CA VAL A 118 -12.72 16.02 -3.70
C VAL A 118 -12.49 16.98 -2.53
N ALA A 119 -11.28 17.01 -1.97
CA ALA A 119 -10.95 17.98 -0.92
C ALA A 119 -11.10 19.42 -1.39
N THR A 120 -10.70 19.78 -2.63
CA THR A 120 -10.91 21.13 -3.16
C THR A 120 -12.39 21.51 -3.20
N SER A 121 -13.26 20.58 -3.62
CA SER A 121 -14.69 20.79 -3.71
C SER A 121 -15.34 20.94 -2.34
N VAL A 122 -15.00 20.05 -1.39
CA VAL A 122 -15.59 20.06 -0.04
C VAL A 122 -15.13 21.27 0.76
N LEU A 123 -13.83 21.56 0.78
CA LEU A 123 -13.29 22.70 1.52
C LEU A 123 -13.70 24.03 0.88
N GLY A 124 -13.82 24.09 -0.46
CA GLY A 124 -14.35 25.23 -1.16
C GLY A 124 -15.82 25.52 -0.80
N ALA A 125 -16.65 24.48 -0.67
CA ALA A 125 -18.05 24.63 -0.21
C ALA A 125 -18.17 25.04 1.26
N MET A 126 -17.11 24.80 2.07
CA MET A 126 -17.05 25.15 3.49
C MET A 126 -16.17 26.38 3.75
N GLY A 127 -16.11 27.34 2.82
CA GLY A 127 -15.23 28.51 2.87
C GLY A 127 -15.30 29.30 4.18
N ASP A 128 -16.49 29.55 4.72
CA ASP A 128 -16.69 30.27 5.99
C ASP A 128 -16.06 29.51 7.19
N TRP A 129 -16.07 28.16 7.16
CA TRP A 129 -15.48 27.31 8.20
C TRP A 129 -13.97 27.23 8.07
N THR A 130 -13.45 27.23 6.86
CA THR A 130 -12.01 27.19 6.60
C THR A 130 -11.33 28.54 6.85
N ALA A 131 -12.06 29.64 6.69
CA ALA A 131 -11.56 31.00 6.94
C ALA A 131 -11.55 31.37 8.43
N SER A 132 -12.20 30.60 9.31
CA SER A 132 -12.27 30.88 10.75
C SER A 132 -10.93 30.59 11.44
N ASP A 133 -10.54 31.43 12.38
CA ASP A 133 -9.37 31.21 13.24
C ASP A 133 -9.60 30.14 14.33
N GLU A 134 -10.84 29.68 14.50
CA GLU A 134 -11.21 28.67 15.48
C GLU A 134 -10.84 27.27 14.99
N LEU A 135 -9.95 26.59 15.73
CA LEU A 135 -9.45 25.26 15.37
C LEU A 135 -10.57 24.23 15.18
N TRP A 136 -11.60 24.24 16.03
CA TRP A 136 -12.69 23.28 15.96
C TRP A 136 -13.50 23.41 14.65
N ARG A 137 -13.74 24.65 14.14
CA ARG A 137 -14.40 24.88 12.85
C ARG A 137 -13.58 24.32 11.70
N ASN A 138 -12.28 24.56 11.72
CA ASN A 138 -11.39 24.03 10.69
C ASN A 138 -11.35 22.50 10.71
N LEU A 139 -11.35 21.87 11.90
CA LEU A 139 -11.42 20.41 12.00
C LEU A 139 -12.75 19.87 11.47
N VAL A 140 -13.89 20.57 11.78
CA VAL A 140 -15.21 20.22 11.23
C VAL A 140 -15.27 20.40 9.71
N ALA A 141 -14.44 21.21 9.09
CA ALA A 141 -14.32 21.30 7.62
C ALA A 141 -13.41 20.20 7.05
N VAL A 142 -12.26 19.96 7.67
CA VAL A 142 -11.26 19.00 7.18
C VAL A 142 -11.72 17.54 7.35
N PHE A 143 -12.42 17.22 8.44
CA PHE A 143 -12.86 15.85 8.71
C PHE A 143 -13.86 15.31 7.64
N PRO A 144 -14.93 16.05 7.26
CA PRO A 144 -15.78 15.66 6.13
C PRO A 144 -15.01 15.56 4.81
N ALA A 145 -14.05 16.46 4.54
CA ALA A 145 -13.24 16.37 3.33
C ALA A 145 -12.46 15.05 3.29
N MET A 146 -11.88 14.61 4.43
CA MET A 146 -11.22 13.32 4.56
C MET A 146 -12.20 12.15 4.34
N LEU A 147 -13.35 12.17 5.02
CA LEU A 147 -14.33 11.08 4.94
C LEU A 147 -14.96 10.96 3.55
N ILE A 148 -15.33 12.10 2.93
CA ILE A 148 -15.91 12.12 1.58
C ILE A 148 -14.84 11.70 0.56
N GLY A 149 -13.60 12.20 0.69
CA GLY A 149 -12.47 11.77 -0.14
C GLY A 149 -12.22 10.27 -0.07
N MET A 150 -12.24 9.69 1.14
CA MET A 150 -12.17 8.24 1.36
C MET A 150 -13.34 7.50 0.72
N ALA A 151 -14.57 7.98 0.91
CA ALA A 151 -15.79 7.34 0.40
C ALA A 151 -15.81 7.33 -1.12
N VAL A 152 -15.51 8.47 -1.76
CA VAL A 152 -15.48 8.59 -3.22
C VAL A 152 -14.36 7.72 -3.81
N ALA A 153 -13.14 7.79 -3.27
CA ALA A 153 -12.04 6.96 -3.72
C ALA A 153 -12.32 5.46 -3.52
N GLY A 154 -12.94 5.08 -2.39
CA GLY A 154 -13.36 3.70 -2.13
C GLY A 154 -14.46 3.22 -3.08
N ALA A 155 -15.46 4.05 -3.39
CA ALA A 155 -16.53 3.74 -4.33
C ALA A 155 -15.99 3.55 -5.76
N VAL A 156 -15.12 4.48 -6.21
CA VAL A 156 -14.43 4.34 -7.51
C VAL A 156 -13.49 3.14 -7.49
N GLY A 157 -12.83 2.86 -6.36
CA GLY A 157 -12.01 1.66 -6.17
C GLY A 157 -12.81 0.37 -6.34
N LEU A 158 -14.03 0.31 -5.81
CA LEU A 158 -14.93 -0.84 -6.01
C LEU A 158 -15.27 -1.04 -7.50
N ALA A 159 -15.57 0.05 -8.22
CA ALA A 159 -15.82 0.00 -9.66
C ALA A 159 -14.55 -0.43 -10.42
N PHE A 160 -13.40 0.14 -10.07
CA PHE A 160 -12.11 -0.17 -10.68
C PHE A 160 -11.71 -1.64 -10.47
N GLU A 161 -11.91 -2.18 -9.26
CA GLU A 161 -11.70 -3.61 -8.99
C GLU A 161 -12.59 -4.48 -9.88
N ARG A 162 -13.89 -4.18 -9.90
CA ARG A 162 -14.87 -5.00 -10.58
C ARG A 162 -14.70 -5.04 -12.10
N PHE A 163 -14.40 -3.88 -12.71
CA PHE A 163 -14.39 -3.73 -14.18
C PHE A 163 -12.98 -3.82 -14.77
N ILE A 164 -11.93 -3.42 -14.03
CA ILE A 164 -10.57 -3.30 -14.55
C ILE A 164 -9.67 -4.42 -14.00
N VAL A 165 -9.61 -4.58 -12.67
CA VAL A 165 -8.61 -5.47 -12.06
C VAL A 165 -9.07 -6.93 -12.09
N ARG A 166 -10.33 -7.18 -11.77
CA ARG A 166 -10.90 -8.53 -11.64
C ARG A 166 -10.77 -9.41 -12.90
N PRO A 167 -10.99 -8.91 -14.15
CA PRO A 167 -10.86 -9.72 -15.36
C PRO A 167 -9.44 -10.24 -15.61
N VAL A 168 -8.43 -9.63 -14.98
CA VAL A 168 -7.01 -9.91 -15.21
C VAL A 168 -6.29 -10.46 -13.98
N TYR A 169 -7.02 -10.97 -12.99
CA TYR A 169 -6.41 -11.62 -11.82
C TYR A 169 -5.47 -12.76 -12.22
N GLY A 170 -4.29 -12.81 -11.59
CA GLY A 170 -3.26 -13.81 -11.88
C GLY A 170 -2.43 -13.57 -13.16
N GLN A 171 -2.66 -12.46 -13.85
CA GLN A 171 -1.95 -12.10 -15.09
C GLN A 171 -1.18 -10.79 -14.91
N HIS A 172 -0.03 -10.81 -14.22
CA HIS A 172 0.71 -9.63 -13.78
C HIS A 172 0.96 -8.59 -14.88
N LEU A 173 1.42 -9.02 -16.08
CA LEU A 173 1.65 -8.08 -17.18
C LEU A 173 0.37 -7.38 -17.65
N LYS A 174 -0.73 -8.14 -17.76
CA LYS A 174 -2.02 -7.54 -18.14
C LYS A 174 -2.56 -6.63 -17.04
N GLN A 175 -2.35 -6.96 -15.76
CA GLN A 175 -2.71 -6.09 -14.64
C GLN A 175 -2.00 -4.75 -14.74
N ILE A 176 -0.69 -4.75 -14.97
CA ILE A 176 0.10 -3.53 -15.14
C ILE A 176 -0.48 -2.67 -16.27
N LEU A 177 -0.64 -3.25 -17.47
CA LEU A 177 -1.11 -2.52 -18.64
C LEU A 177 -2.52 -1.94 -18.46
N ILE A 178 -3.46 -2.76 -17.95
CA ILE A 178 -4.85 -2.32 -17.82
C ILE A 178 -5.03 -1.30 -16.69
N THR A 179 -4.28 -1.43 -15.59
CA THR A 179 -4.33 -0.47 -14.48
C THR A 179 -3.66 0.85 -14.84
N MET A 180 -2.59 0.83 -15.66
CA MET A 180 -2.02 2.05 -16.24
C MET A 180 -3.01 2.73 -17.19
N GLY A 181 -3.68 1.97 -18.06
CA GLY A 181 -4.76 2.50 -18.90
C GLY A 181 -5.89 3.12 -18.07
N GLY A 182 -6.29 2.43 -17.00
CA GLY A 182 -7.28 2.95 -16.03
C GLY A 182 -6.83 4.25 -15.34
N MET A 183 -5.52 4.37 -15.06
CA MET A 183 -4.95 5.61 -14.50
C MET A 183 -5.08 6.77 -15.48
N ILE A 184 -4.73 6.56 -16.75
CA ILE A 184 -4.83 7.60 -17.79
C ILE A 184 -6.28 8.03 -17.97
N ILE A 185 -7.22 7.10 -18.07
CA ILE A 185 -8.65 7.39 -18.17
C ILE A 185 -9.13 8.17 -16.95
N GLY A 186 -8.74 7.76 -15.75
CA GLY A 186 -9.11 8.45 -14.52
C GLY A 186 -8.57 9.87 -14.44
N GLU A 187 -7.33 10.11 -14.88
CA GLU A 187 -6.73 11.44 -14.97
C GLU A 187 -7.49 12.34 -15.96
N GLU A 188 -7.85 11.81 -17.15
CA GLU A 188 -8.64 12.56 -18.12
C GLU A 188 -10.05 12.86 -17.60
N LEU A 189 -10.70 11.94 -16.88
CA LEU A 189 -12.00 12.20 -16.25
C LEU A 189 -11.89 13.30 -15.18
N ILE A 190 -10.82 13.34 -14.40
CA ILE A 190 -10.56 14.41 -13.45
C ILE A 190 -10.45 15.75 -14.17
N LYS A 191 -9.73 15.82 -15.29
CA LYS A 191 -9.62 17.05 -16.12
C LYS A 191 -10.98 17.49 -16.68
N VAL A 192 -11.84 16.55 -17.03
CA VAL A 192 -13.20 16.88 -17.52
C VAL A 192 -14.07 17.48 -16.41
N ILE A 193 -13.94 16.97 -15.16
CA ILE A 193 -14.81 17.39 -14.04
C ILE A 193 -14.31 18.70 -13.41
N TRP A 194 -13.00 18.82 -13.13
CA TRP A 194 -12.40 19.97 -12.42
C TRP A 194 -11.57 20.89 -13.30
N GLY A 195 -11.33 20.51 -14.54
CA GLY A 195 -10.48 21.26 -15.47
C GLY A 195 -9.01 20.81 -15.43
N PRO A 196 -8.22 21.20 -16.46
CA PRO A 196 -6.81 20.83 -16.58
C PRO A 196 -5.87 21.72 -15.77
N ALA A 197 -6.36 22.87 -15.26
CA ALA A 197 -5.55 23.86 -14.56
C ALA A 197 -5.23 23.41 -13.12
N GLN A 198 -4.12 23.94 -12.59
CA GLN A 198 -3.81 23.81 -11.18
C GLN A 198 -4.84 24.56 -10.33
N ILE A 199 -5.34 23.90 -9.28
CA ILE A 199 -6.25 24.48 -8.31
C ILE A 199 -5.48 24.71 -7.00
N ALA A 200 -5.54 25.92 -6.46
CA ALA A 200 -5.00 26.21 -5.14
C ALA A 200 -5.90 25.58 -4.07
N LEU A 201 -5.29 24.85 -3.15
CA LEU A 201 -5.95 24.25 -2.00
C LEU A 201 -5.36 24.84 -0.72
N GLU A 202 -5.93 25.98 -0.31
CA GLU A 202 -5.43 26.68 0.85
C GLU A 202 -5.67 25.89 2.15
N LEU A 203 -4.68 25.92 3.03
CA LEU A 203 -4.86 25.39 4.38
C LEU A 203 -5.91 26.21 5.13
N PRO A 204 -6.81 25.55 5.90
CA PRO A 204 -7.70 26.24 6.83
C PRO A 204 -6.94 27.16 7.80
N ALA A 205 -7.50 28.31 8.11
CA ALA A 205 -6.82 29.43 8.80
C ALA A 205 -6.16 29.01 10.11
N ALA A 206 -6.85 28.27 10.98
CA ALA A 206 -6.30 27.82 12.25
C ALA A 206 -5.19 26.77 12.11
N LEU A 207 -5.10 26.06 10.97
CA LEU A 207 -4.03 25.10 10.66
C LEU A 207 -2.82 25.77 9.99
N ARG A 208 -2.97 27.01 9.54
CA ARG A 208 -1.87 27.87 9.11
C ARG A 208 -1.05 28.29 10.33
N GLY A 209 0.21 28.55 10.14
CA GLY A 209 1.11 28.98 11.21
C GLY A 209 1.78 27.82 11.92
N SER A 210 2.60 28.19 12.90
CA SER A 210 3.48 27.28 13.61
C SER A 210 3.28 27.35 15.11
N LEU A 211 3.51 26.25 15.79
CA LEU A 211 3.74 26.18 17.23
C LEU A 211 5.23 26.31 17.45
N PHE A 212 5.61 27.18 18.39
CA PHE A 212 7.02 27.37 18.76
C PHE A 212 7.38 26.48 19.94
N LEU A 213 8.40 25.66 19.75
CA LEU A 213 9.02 24.86 20.80
C LEU A 213 10.45 25.40 21.00
N GLY A 214 10.60 26.38 21.88
CA GLY A 214 11.80 27.22 21.91
C GLY A 214 11.92 27.99 20.58
N ASP A 215 13.07 27.86 19.90
CA ASP A 215 13.33 28.49 18.60
C ASP A 215 12.85 27.62 17.40
N ALA A 216 12.33 26.42 17.65
CA ALA A 216 11.86 25.55 16.60
C ALA A 216 10.40 25.87 16.23
N ALA A 217 10.14 26.17 14.95
CA ALA A 217 8.80 26.45 14.42
C ALA A 217 8.20 25.19 13.76
N ILE A 218 7.19 24.60 14.40
CA ILE A 218 6.51 23.39 13.92
C ILE A 218 5.15 23.77 13.38
N SER A 219 4.91 23.52 12.08
CA SER A 219 3.60 23.77 11.46
C SER A 219 2.50 22.94 12.11
N LYS A 220 1.38 23.59 12.46
CA LYS A 220 0.20 22.91 13.04
C LYS A 220 -0.35 21.81 12.14
N TYR A 221 -0.38 22.04 10.83
CA TYR A 221 -0.81 21.03 9.87
C TYR A 221 0.07 19.78 9.89
N ARG A 222 1.39 19.93 10.06
CA ARG A 222 2.31 18.79 10.15
C ARG A 222 2.03 17.92 11.38
N LEU A 223 1.64 18.52 12.50
CA LEU A 223 1.23 17.77 13.68
C LEU A 223 -0.07 17.00 13.43
N LEU A 224 -1.05 17.63 12.76
CA LEU A 224 -2.28 16.94 12.35
C LEU A 224 -1.95 15.74 11.46
N ALA A 225 -1.04 15.87 10.50
CA ALA A 225 -0.62 14.80 9.61
C ALA A 225 0.01 13.63 10.38
N VAL A 226 0.86 13.91 11.38
CA VAL A 226 1.45 12.88 12.25
C VAL A 226 0.36 12.15 13.04
N VAL A 227 -0.61 12.88 13.61
CA VAL A 227 -1.72 12.27 14.37
C VAL A 227 -2.57 11.38 13.47
N VAL A 228 -3.01 11.88 12.31
CA VAL A 228 -3.84 11.10 11.37
C VAL A 228 -3.10 9.85 10.89
N GLY A 229 -1.82 9.99 10.50
CA GLY A 229 -1.00 8.86 10.08
C GLY A 229 -0.80 7.82 11.17
N SER A 230 -0.59 8.27 12.43
CA SER A 230 -0.45 7.38 13.58
C SER A 230 -1.76 6.62 13.88
N VAL A 231 -2.91 7.30 13.77
CA VAL A 231 -4.23 6.67 13.92
C VAL A 231 -4.45 5.62 12.84
N VAL A 232 -4.16 5.95 11.58
CA VAL A 232 -4.26 4.99 10.46
C VAL A 232 -3.36 3.78 10.68
N PHE A 233 -2.11 4.00 11.09
CA PHE A 233 -1.19 2.90 11.41
C PHE A 233 -1.72 2.03 12.53
N GLY A 234 -2.17 2.62 13.63
CA GLY A 234 -2.74 1.91 14.78
C GLY A 234 -3.96 1.06 14.40
N LEU A 235 -4.88 1.63 13.61
CA LEU A 235 -6.07 0.93 13.13
C LEU A 235 -5.70 -0.24 12.20
N LEU A 236 -4.77 -0.04 11.27
CA LEU A 236 -4.30 -1.10 10.39
C LEU A 236 -3.59 -2.20 11.17
N ALA A 237 -2.66 -1.84 12.05
CA ALA A 237 -1.95 -2.80 12.89
C ALA A 237 -2.92 -3.61 13.76
N TRP A 238 -3.90 -2.96 14.38
CA TRP A 238 -4.93 -3.61 15.17
C TRP A 238 -5.80 -4.54 14.32
N THR A 239 -6.28 -4.06 13.16
CA THR A 239 -7.12 -4.84 12.25
C THR A 239 -6.40 -6.09 11.76
N LEU A 240 -5.15 -5.95 11.30
CA LEU A 240 -4.36 -7.06 10.76
C LEU A 240 -3.88 -8.05 11.83
N SER A 241 -3.59 -7.58 13.06
CA SER A 241 -3.02 -8.44 14.11
C SER A 241 -4.07 -9.04 15.05
N ARG A 242 -5.18 -8.33 15.31
CA ARG A 242 -6.12 -8.68 16.38
C ARG A 242 -7.52 -9.06 15.89
N THR A 243 -7.84 -8.91 14.59
CA THR A 243 -9.19 -9.23 14.10
C THR A 243 -9.23 -10.53 13.30
N LYS A 244 -10.45 -11.11 13.19
CA LYS A 244 -10.71 -12.27 12.32
C LYS A 244 -10.41 -11.98 10.86
N ILE A 245 -10.60 -10.72 10.43
CA ILE A 245 -10.29 -10.27 9.07
C ILE A 245 -8.81 -10.44 8.79
N GLY A 246 -7.94 -9.97 9.67
CA GLY A 246 -6.49 -10.13 9.53
C GLY A 246 -6.04 -11.61 9.53
N LEU A 247 -6.72 -12.47 10.30
CA LEU A 247 -6.46 -13.92 10.27
C LEU A 247 -6.84 -14.52 8.92
N LEU A 248 -8.05 -14.22 8.41
CA LEU A 248 -8.55 -14.71 7.12
C LEU A 248 -7.69 -14.23 5.95
N ILE A 249 -7.23 -12.97 6.03
CA ILE A 249 -6.31 -12.39 5.05
C ILE A 249 -5.02 -13.22 4.99
N ARG A 250 -4.35 -13.45 6.13
CA ARG A 250 -3.11 -14.23 6.18
C ARG A 250 -3.31 -15.67 5.70
N ALA A 251 -4.39 -16.32 6.13
CA ALA A 251 -4.72 -17.66 5.67
C ALA A 251 -4.99 -17.70 4.16
N GLY A 252 -5.73 -16.73 3.62
CA GLY A 252 -6.07 -16.67 2.19
C GLY A 252 -4.88 -16.34 1.27
N VAL A 253 -3.83 -15.69 1.82
CA VAL A 253 -2.55 -15.48 1.11
C VAL A 253 -1.73 -16.78 1.05
N GLN A 254 -1.77 -17.59 2.11
CA GLN A 254 -1.04 -18.87 2.18
C GLN A 254 -1.69 -19.96 1.34
N ASP A 255 -2.99 -20.13 1.49
CA ASP A 255 -3.75 -21.15 0.76
C ASP A 255 -5.20 -20.69 0.56
N ARG A 256 -5.47 -20.16 -0.62
CA ARG A 256 -6.78 -19.67 -1.00
C ARG A 256 -7.82 -20.78 -1.08
N GLU A 257 -7.45 -21.95 -1.67
CA GLU A 257 -8.38 -23.06 -1.90
C GLU A 257 -8.82 -23.68 -0.58
N MET A 258 -7.87 -23.80 0.38
CA MET A 258 -8.18 -24.29 1.71
C MET A 258 -9.19 -23.38 2.43
N VAL A 259 -9.00 -22.06 2.38
CA VAL A 259 -9.91 -21.12 3.07
C VAL A 259 -11.29 -21.09 2.39
N GLU A 260 -11.36 -21.22 1.05
CA GLU A 260 -12.62 -21.36 0.33
C GLU A 260 -13.35 -22.69 0.66
N SER A 261 -12.59 -23.78 0.86
CA SER A 261 -13.16 -25.08 1.29
C SER A 261 -13.75 -25.06 2.70
N LEU A 262 -13.23 -24.17 3.58
CA LEU A 262 -13.80 -23.90 4.90
C LEU A 262 -15.05 -23.01 4.86
N GLY A 263 -15.54 -22.64 3.67
CA GLY A 263 -16.78 -21.88 3.46
C GLY A 263 -16.59 -20.36 3.51
N TYR A 264 -15.37 -19.84 3.60
CA TYR A 264 -15.13 -18.39 3.58
C TYR A 264 -15.08 -17.84 2.14
N ARG A 265 -15.74 -16.71 1.93
CA ARG A 265 -15.78 -16.04 0.63
C ARG A 265 -14.56 -15.11 0.43
N ILE A 266 -13.39 -15.69 0.16
CA ILE A 266 -12.11 -14.97 -0.02
C ILE A 266 -12.25 -13.83 -1.03
N ARG A 267 -13.01 -14.04 -2.10
CA ARG A 267 -13.24 -13.02 -3.11
C ARG A 267 -13.87 -11.73 -2.57
N GLN A 268 -14.85 -11.85 -1.65
CA GLN A 268 -15.47 -10.67 -1.04
C GLN A 268 -14.48 -9.94 -0.13
N LEU A 269 -13.62 -10.70 0.54
CA LEU A 269 -12.55 -10.16 1.36
C LEU A 269 -11.56 -9.34 0.51
N PHE A 270 -11.14 -9.84 -0.66
CA PHE A 270 -10.23 -9.14 -1.56
C PHE A 270 -10.85 -7.85 -2.12
N VAL A 271 -12.12 -7.87 -2.52
CA VAL A 271 -12.84 -6.65 -2.90
C VAL A 271 -12.83 -5.64 -1.75
N GLY A 272 -13.11 -6.09 -0.52
CA GLY A 272 -13.06 -5.23 0.67
C GLY A 272 -11.67 -4.61 0.89
N VAL A 273 -10.61 -5.41 0.74
CA VAL A 273 -9.22 -4.94 0.84
C VAL A 273 -8.91 -3.88 -0.22
N PHE A 274 -9.34 -4.11 -1.47
CA PHE A 274 -9.14 -3.14 -2.55
C PHE A 274 -9.86 -1.82 -2.28
N VAL A 275 -11.12 -1.89 -1.81
CA VAL A 275 -11.91 -0.70 -1.44
C VAL A 275 -11.26 0.07 -0.31
N VAL A 276 -10.81 -0.62 0.76
CA VAL A 276 -10.11 0.02 1.88
C VAL A 276 -8.78 0.63 1.41
N GLY A 277 -8.02 -0.09 0.57
CA GLY A 277 -6.78 0.42 0.00
C GLY A 277 -6.99 1.69 -0.83
N SER A 278 -8.04 1.70 -1.67
CA SER A 278 -8.41 2.88 -2.46
C SER A 278 -8.90 4.04 -1.58
N ALA A 279 -9.66 3.75 -0.51
CA ALA A 279 -10.10 4.75 0.46
C ALA A 279 -8.90 5.40 1.20
N LEU A 280 -7.91 4.59 1.61
CA LEU A 280 -6.67 5.11 2.20
C LEU A 280 -5.87 5.98 1.22
N ALA A 281 -5.83 5.60 -0.06
CA ALA A 281 -5.24 6.43 -1.10
C ALA A 281 -5.99 7.79 -1.23
N GLY A 282 -7.32 7.77 -1.18
CA GLY A 282 -8.14 8.98 -1.15
C GLY A 282 -7.85 9.86 0.06
N LEU A 283 -7.79 9.28 1.27
CA LEU A 283 -7.41 10.01 2.48
C LEU A 283 -6.02 10.64 2.34
N GLY A 284 -5.05 9.85 1.89
CA GLY A 284 -3.71 10.35 1.65
C GLY A 284 -3.66 11.43 0.58
N GLY A 285 -4.51 11.35 -0.45
CA GLY A 285 -4.67 12.38 -1.48
C GLY A 285 -5.17 13.71 -0.91
N VAL A 286 -6.19 13.67 -0.02
CA VAL A 286 -6.65 14.85 0.73
C VAL A 286 -5.50 15.48 1.52
N MET A 287 -4.78 14.63 2.29
CA MET A 287 -3.65 15.08 3.11
C MET A 287 -2.50 15.62 2.27
N TRP A 288 -2.20 14.98 1.13
CA TRP A 288 -1.13 15.43 0.24
C TRP A 288 -1.48 16.75 -0.46
N GLY A 289 -2.74 16.92 -0.92
CA GLY A 289 -3.23 18.16 -1.51
C GLY A 289 -3.12 19.33 -0.55
N LEU A 290 -3.54 19.16 0.71
CA LEU A 290 -3.37 20.15 1.77
C LEU A 290 -1.90 20.43 2.10
N PHE A 291 -1.04 19.38 2.06
CA PHE A 291 0.39 19.55 2.29
C PHE A 291 1.06 20.38 1.21
N GLN A 292 0.71 20.14 -0.06
CA GLN A 292 1.24 20.88 -1.22
C GLN A 292 0.55 22.21 -1.44
N GLN A 293 -0.60 22.44 -0.81
CA GLN A 293 -1.46 23.62 -1.00
C GLN A 293 -1.87 23.87 -2.47
N SER A 294 -1.78 22.85 -3.28
CA SER A 294 -2.15 22.88 -4.69
C SER A 294 -2.45 21.49 -5.20
N VAL A 295 -3.35 21.39 -6.16
CA VAL A 295 -3.75 20.14 -6.78
C VAL A 295 -3.66 20.27 -8.30
N ILE A 296 -3.01 19.32 -8.94
CA ILE A 296 -2.94 19.18 -10.40
C ILE A 296 -3.46 17.82 -10.81
N PRO A 297 -4.03 17.63 -12.00
CA PRO A 297 -4.54 16.32 -12.43
C PRO A 297 -3.51 15.19 -12.36
N GLN A 298 -2.24 15.50 -12.63
CA GLN A 298 -1.11 14.55 -12.60
C GLN A 298 -0.60 14.19 -11.21
N ILE A 299 -1.17 14.77 -10.14
CA ILE A 299 -0.71 14.56 -8.75
C ILE A 299 -0.67 13.07 -8.39
N GLY A 300 -1.66 12.31 -8.87
CA GLY A 300 -1.73 10.87 -8.64
C GLY A 300 -0.56 10.11 -9.24
N ALA A 301 -0.19 10.41 -10.48
CA ALA A 301 0.94 9.77 -11.16
C ALA A 301 2.27 10.10 -10.48
N GLN A 302 2.48 11.37 -10.10
CA GLN A 302 3.70 11.82 -9.43
C GLN A 302 3.89 11.14 -8.07
N VAL A 303 2.84 11.12 -7.26
CA VAL A 303 2.89 10.51 -5.92
C VAL A 303 2.98 8.99 -6.01
N ASN A 304 2.38 8.37 -7.02
CA ASN A 304 2.42 6.93 -7.22
C ASN A 304 3.85 6.39 -7.36
N VAL A 305 4.73 7.09 -8.10
CA VAL A 305 6.15 6.74 -8.20
C VAL A 305 6.82 6.75 -6.82
N LEU A 306 6.56 7.78 -6.01
CA LEU A 306 7.11 7.88 -4.66
C LEU A 306 6.64 6.74 -3.75
N ILE A 307 5.38 6.31 -3.90
CA ILE A 307 4.82 5.21 -3.13
C ILE A 307 5.48 3.88 -3.51
N PHE A 308 5.72 3.63 -4.80
CA PHE A 308 6.46 2.43 -5.23
C PHE A 308 7.86 2.39 -4.62
N ILE A 309 8.57 3.52 -4.60
CA ILE A 309 9.87 3.62 -3.92
C ILE A 309 9.74 3.22 -2.43
N VAL A 310 8.73 3.75 -1.75
CA VAL A 310 8.49 3.49 -0.32
C VAL A 310 8.19 2.02 -0.03
N ILE A 311 7.31 1.38 -0.82
CA ILE A 311 6.97 -0.02 -0.60
C ILE A 311 8.11 -0.99 -0.95
N ILE A 312 8.98 -0.60 -1.91
CA ILE A 312 10.19 -1.35 -2.25
C ILE A 312 11.20 -1.23 -1.10
N ILE A 313 11.45 -0.03 -0.59
CA ILE A 313 12.31 0.19 0.59
C ILE A 313 11.79 -0.59 1.79
N GLY A 314 10.48 -0.49 2.06
CA GLY A 314 9.86 -1.15 3.20
C GLY A 314 9.85 -2.67 3.12
N GLY A 315 9.76 -3.20 1.91
CA GLY A 315 9.50 -4.61 1.59
C GLY A 315 8.05 -4.80 1.17
N LEU A 316 7.87 -5.38 -0.02
CA LEU A 316 6.56 -5.54 -0.66
C LEU A 316 5.57 -6.31 0.24
N GLY A 317 4.40 -5.73 0.45
CA GLY A 317 3.33 -6.34 1.24
C GLY A 317 3.43 -6.18 2.76
N SER A 318 4.48 -5.52 3.27
CA SER A 318 4.68 -5.26 4.70
C SER A 318 4.17 -3.87 5.11
N THR A 319 3.11 -3.80 5.91
CA THR A 319 2.60 -2.51 6.42
C THR A 319 3.56 -1.83 7.38
N GLY A 320 4.26 -2.61 8.22
CA GLY A 320 5.33 -2.08 9.09
C GLY A 320 6.52 -1.59 8.28
N GLY A 321 6.89 -2.33 7.22
CA GLY A 321 7.91 -1.92 6.27
C GLY A 321 7.54 -0.64 5.53
N ALA A 322 6.29 -0.51 5.07
CA ALA A 322 5.80 0.69 4.41
C ALA A 322 5.90 1.93 5.33
N LEU A 323 5.61 1.79 6.64
CA LEU A 323 5.81 2.87 7.61
C LEU A 323 7.28 3.29 7.69
N ILE A 324 8.19 2.32 7.87
CA ILE A 324 9.63 2.61 8.00
C ILE A 324 10.14 3.24 6.70
N GLY A 325 9.79 2.68 5.54
CA GLY A 325 10.17 3.21 4.24
C GLY A 325 9.67 4.65 4.03
N ALA A 326 8.41 4.91 4.38
CA ALA A 326 7.82 6.25 4.28
C ALA A 326 8.52 7.27 5.20
N MET A 327 8.83 6.87 6.45
CA MET A 327 9.58 7.72 7.38
C MET A 327 10.97 8.04 6.86
N LEU A 328 11.71 7.04 6.38
CA LEU A 328 13.04 7.22 5.83
C LEU A 328 13.03 8.13 4.60
N VAL A 329 12.07 7.94 3.68
CA VAL A 329 11.93 8.80 2.51
C VAL A 329 11.53 10.22 2.90
N GLY A 330 10.59 10.40 3.83
CA GLY A 330 10.17 11.72 4.31
C GLY A 330 11.31 12.50 4.98
N LEU A 331 12.08 11.84 5.85
CA LEU A 331 13.25 12.45 6.50
C LEU A 331 14.34 12.77 5.47
N MET A 332 14.69 11.80 4.62
CA MET A 332 15.74 11.98 3.61
C MET A 332 15.43 13.13 2.66
N THR A 333 14.18 13.20 2.16
CA THR A 333 13.75 14.27 1.26
C THR A 333 13.83 15.65 1.94
N ASN A 334 13.41 15.76 3.20
CA ASN A 334 13.47 17.04 3.92
C ASN A 334 14.91 17.47 4.24
N TYR A 335 15.75 16.54 4.70
CA TYR A 335 17.15 16.87 5.03
C TYR A 335 17.97 17.20 3.78
N VAL A 336 17.87 16.38 2.73
CA VAL A 336 18.58 16.64 1.47
C VAL A 336 18.04 17.90 0.81
N GLY A 337 16.71 18.14 0.90
CA GLY A 337 16.10 19.37 0.40
C GLY A 337 16.63 20.63 1.07
N PHE A 338 16.98 20.55 2.35
CA PHE A 338 17.61 21.66 3.09
C PHE A 338 19.10 21.81 2.78
N LEU A 339 19.86 20.71 2.81
CA LEU A 339 21.32 20.73 2.63
C LEU A 339 21.75 20.91 1.18
N LEU A 340 21.07 20.24 0.24
CA LEU A 340 21.40 20.18 -1.18
C LEU A 340 20.11 20.22 -2.03
N PRO A 341 19.43 21.36 -2.18
CA PRO A 341 18.14 21.46 -2.86
C PRO A 341 18.12 20.84 -4.26
N LYS A 342 19.22 20.95 -5.00
CA LYS A 342 19.36 20.37 -6.37
C LYS A 342 19.35 18.84 -6.36
N ALA A 343 19.74 18.20 -5.26
CA ALA A 343 19.78 16.75 -5.10
C ALA A 343 18.50 16.18 -4.48
N ALA A 344 17.59 17.01 -4.00
CA ALA A 344 16.37 16.58 -3.29
C ALA A 344 15.52 15.62 -4.13
N MET A 345 15.39 15.87 -5.43
CA MET A 345 14.61 15.02 -6.33
C MET A 345 15.18 13.60 -6.49
N PHE A 346 16.49 13.45 -6.32
CA PHE A 346 17.17 12.15 -6.44
C PHE A 346 17.30 11.43 -5.11
N SER A 347 17.01 12.10 -3.98
CA SER A 347 17.24 11.57 -2.64
C SER A 347 16.46 10.29 -2.35
N SER A 348 15.20 10.22 -2.75
CA SER A 348 14.34 9.06 -2.56
C SER A 348 14.78 7.86 -3.39
N ILE A 349 15.19 8.11 -4.65
CA ILE A 349 15.71 7.06 -5.56
C ILE A 349 17.08 6.57 -5.05
N GLY A 350 17.96 7.49 -4.66
CA GLY A 350 19.25 7.15 -4.07
C GLY A 350 19.13 6.32 -2.80
N LEU A 351 18.18 6.67 -1.93
CA LEU A 351 17.86 5.88 -0.72
C LEU A 351 17.35 4.48 -1.10
N MET A 352 16.47 4.38 -2.10
CA MET A 352 15.97 3.07 -2.57
C MET A 352 17.12 2.20 -3.06
N VAL A 353 18.01 2.73 -3.90
CA VAL A 353 19.17 1.99 -4.41
C VAL A 353 20.08 1.55 -3.26
N ALA A 354 20.38 2.46 -2.32
CA ALA A 354 21.20 2.12 -1.16
C ALA A 354 20.60 1.00 -0.30
N VAL A 355 19.29 1.04 -0.06
CA VAL A 355 18.60 -0.01 0.69
C VAL A 355 18.60 -1.33 -0.07
N LEU A 356 18.33 -1.34 -1.37
CA LEU A 356 18.33 -2.56 -2.18
C LEU A 356 19.70 -3.20 -2.31
N LEU A 357 20.78 -2.40 -2.37
CA LEU A 357 22.15 -2.92 -2.35
C LEU A 357 22.50 -3.57 -1.00
N TRP A 358 21.95 -3.05 0.10
CA TRP A 358 22.18 -3.58 1.44
C TRP A 358 21.23 -4.75 1.76
N ARG A 359 19.92 -4.60 1.44
CA ARG A 359 18.86 -5.60 1.66
C ARG A 359 17.92 -5.67 0.45
N PRO A 360 18.15 -6.56 -0.50
CA PRO A 360 17.36 -6.64 -1.74
C PRO A 360 15.88 -6.98 -1.52
N GLN A 361 15.53 -7.53 -0.35
CA GLN A 361 14.14 -7.85 0.02
C GLN A 361 13.41 -6.67 0.73
N GLY A 362 14.09 -5.53 0.89
CA GLY A 362 13.60 -4.39 1.68
C GLY A 362 13.96 -4.51 3.16
N VAL A 363 13.66 -3.43 3.91
CA VAL A 363 14.05 -3.28 5.32
C VAL A 363 13.28 -4.23 6.24
N TYR A 364 12.00 -4.50 5.91
CA TYR A 364 11.11 -5.33 6.72
C TYR A 364 10.27 -6.28 5.83
N PRO A 365 10.90 -7.28 5.20
CA PRO A 365 10.18 -8.20 4.31
C PRO A 365 9.15 -9.03 5.09
N VAL A 366 8.05 -9.36 4.42
CA VAL A 366 7.12 -10.40 4.93
C VAL A 366 7.86 -11.73 4.87
N ALA A 367 7.96 -12.43 6.01
CA ALA A 367 8.66 -13.69 6.11
C ALA A 367 8.17 -14.69 5.05
N ASN A 368 9.11 -15.12 4.20
CA ASN A 368 9.02 -16.16 3.16
C ASN A 368 7.66 -16.33 2.45
N ARG A 369 7.57 -15.69 1.29
CA ARG A 369 6.81 -16.22 0.16
C ARG A 369 7.62 -17.27 -0.58
#